data_cea7a2d11b361b762c9d6ae5f36c4445
#
_entry.id   cea7a2d11b361b762c9d6ae5f36c4445
#
_cell.length_a   1.000
_cell.length_b   1.000
_cell.length_c   1.000
_cell.angle_alpha   90.00
_cell.angle_beta   90.00
_cell.angle_gamma   90.00
#
_symmetry.space_group_name_H-M   'P 1'
#
loop_
_entity.id
_entity.type
_entity.pdbx_description
1 polymer ?
#
loop_
_entity_poly.entity_id
_entity_poly.type
_entity_poly.pdbx_seq_one_letter_code
_entity_poly.pdbx_strand_id
1 'polypeptide(L)'
;MIETPDLVLRQGCQEDWQDLYENLWQHDSVFCFMFSKATPSADVARKKTMAYVQMQKEVLTEYFVYEKMSGKCIGIAGLKELSPNLFTVTDIAIGPAFWGKSYGKEVLTALSFCAFEIHHANALLYCCFEDNLPSQRLALSCGFVYTHSQIAELQKDGNDIFLMHFRKEKQNEENVNEYCS
;
A
#
# COMPACT_ATOMS: atom_id res chain seq x y z
N MET A 1 15.07 -0.81 -2.20
CA MET A 1 14.53 -2.15 -2.55
C MET A 1 14.28 -2.91 -1.28
N ILE A 2 13.13 -3.55 -1.14
CA ILE A 2 12.74 -4.38 -0.01
C ILE A 2 12.40 -5.77 -0.56
N GLU A 3 13.02 -6.81 0.01
CA GLU A 3 12.72 -8.20 -0.33
C GLU A 3 11.95 -8.87 0.80
N THR A 4 10.98 -9.67 0.42
CA THR A 4 10.12 -10.46 1.30
C THR A 4 10.16 -11.93 0.82
N PRO A 5 9.51 -12.90 1.46
CA PRO A 5 9.52 -14.28 0.97
C PRO A 5 9.12 -14.43 -0.51
N ASP A 6 7.99 -13.85 -0.90
CA ASP A 6 7.41 -14.06 -2.23
C ASP A 6 7.49 -12.81 -3.14
N LEU A 7 7.80 -11.63 -2.58
CA LEU A 7 7.73 -10.36 -3.29
C LEU A 7 9.05 -9.59 -3.28
N VAL A 8 9.18 -8.67 -4.24
CA VAL A 8 10.17 -7.61 -4.26
C VAL A 8 9.45 -6.27 -4.43
N LEU A 9 9.69 -5.34 -3.51
CA LEU A 9 9.24 -3.95 -3.60
C LEU A 9 10.43 -3.09 -4.02
N ARG A 10 10.35 -2.49 -5.20
CA ARG A 10 11.42 -1.65 -5.74
C ARG A 10 10.88 -0.52 -6.61
N GLN A 11 11.72 0.42 -6.94
CA GLN A 11 11.40 1.38 -7.98
C GLN A 11 11.22 0.67 -9.31
N GLY A 12 10.24 1.13 -10.08
CA GLY A 12 9.90 0.56 -11.36
C GLY A 12 10.69 1.17 -12.52
N CYS A 13 10.42 0.65 -13.70
CA CYS A 13 10.89 1.19 -14.97
C CYS A 13 9.71 1.41 -15.93
N GLN A 14 9.98 2.03 -17.07
CA GLN A 14 8.90 2.33 -18.02
C GLN A 14 8.30 1.08 -18.65
N GLU A 15 9.09 0.03 -18.78
CA GLU A 15 8.72 -1.27 -19.36
C GLU A 15 7.66 -2.00 -18.50
N ASP A 16 7.55 -1.68 -17.21
CA ASP A 16 6.56 -2.28 -16.31
C ASP A 16 5.10 -1.88 -16.64
N TRP A 17 4.89 -0.95 -17.58
CA TRP A 17 3.55 -0.46 -17.93
C TRP A 17 2.59 -1.57 -18.36
N GLN A 18 3.09 -2.57 -19.09
CA GLN A 18 2.27 -3.66 -19.58
C GLN A 18 1.80 -4.55 -18.45
N ASP A 19 2.70 -4.97 -17.58
CA ASP A 19 2.37 -5.75 -16.40
C ASP A 19 1.40 -5.01 -15.47
N LEU A 20 1.64 -3.72 -15.20
CA LEU A 20 0.75 -2.90 -14.38
C LEU A 20 -0.63 -2.73 -15.02
N TYR A 21 -0.71 -2.58 -16.33
CA TYR A 21 -1.98 -2.48 -17.02
C TYR A 21 -2.75 -3.80 -16.93
N GLU A 22 -2.11 -4.91 -17.35
CA GLU A 22 -2.73 -6.23 -17.40
C GLU A 22 -3.08 -6.77 -16.01
N ASN A 23 -2.20 -6.59 -15.03
CA ASN A 23 -2.38 -7.19 -13.72
C ASN A 23 -3.18 -6.31 -12.74
N LEU A 24 -3.11 -4.99 -12.86
CA LEU A 24 -3.66 -4.07 -11.86
C LEU A 24 -4.64 -3.04 -12.43
N TRP A 25 -4.19 -2.20 -13.37
CA TRP A 25 -4.88 -0.93 -13.62
C TRP A 25 -6.14 -1.02 -14.49
N GLN A 26 -6.32 -2.08 -15.28
CA GLN A 26 -7.54 -2.28 -16.07
C GLN A 26 -8.71 -2.86 -15.26
N HIS A 27 -8.48 -3.29 -14.02
CA HIS A 27 -9.47 -4.02 -13.23
C HIS A 27 -10.31 -3.11 -12.33
N ASP A 28 -11.56 -2.89 -12.65
CA ASP A 28 -12.51 -2.10 -11.84
C ASP A 28 -12.61 -2.60 -10.40
N SER A 29 -12.47 -3.91 -10.17
CA SER A 29 -12.49 -4.52 -8.83
C SER A 29 -11.41 -3.99 -7.89
N VAL A 30 -10.27 -3.53 -8.42
CA VAL A 30 -9.22 -2.87 -7.62
C VAL A 30 -9.65 -1.45 -7.24
N PHE A 31 -10.29 -0.75 -8.18
CA PHE A 31 -10.62 0.68 -8.04
C PHE A 31 -11.95 0.94 -7.36
N CYS A 32 -12.75 -0.08 -7.04
CA CYS A 32 -14.02 0.11 -6.31
C CYS A 32 -13.80 0.76 -4.93
N PHE A 33 -12.65 0.54 -4.29
CA PHE A 33 -12.26 1.12 -3.00
C PHE A 33 -11.14 2.18 -3.11
N MET A 34 -11.03 2.85 -4.25
CA MET A 34 -10.08 3.93 -4.48
C MET A 34 -10.80 5.15 -5.07
N PHE A 35 -10.28 6.35 -4.87
CA PHE A 35 -10.82 7.57 -5.49
C PHE A 35 -10.55 7.65 -6.99
N SER A 36 -9.51 6.98 -7.47
CA SER A 36 -9.22 6.87 -8.90
C SER A 36 -10.07 5.76 -9.56
N LYS A 37 -10.19 5.83 -10.90
CA LYS A 37 -10.87 4.82 -11.71
C LYS A 37 -9.87 3.92 -12.41
N ALA A 38 -10.34 2.76 -12.87
CA ALA A 38 -9.55 1.87 -13.70
C ALA A 38 -9.03 2.61 -14.95
N THR A 39 -7.87 2.22 -15.40
CA THR A 39 -7.19 2.84 -16.54
C THR A 39 -7.81 2.35 -17.86
N PRO A 40 -8.35 3.25 -18.69
CA PRO A 40 -9.22 2.85 -19.80
C PRO A 40 -8.48 2.24 -21.01
N SER A 41 -7.16 2.43 -21.13
CA SER A 41 -6.41 1.92 -22.26
C SER A 41 -4.91 1.77 -21.97
N ALA A 42 -4.23 0.97 -22.80
CA ALA A 42 -2.79 0.76 -22.75
C ALA A 42 -1.98 2.06 -22.90
N ASP A 43 -2.44 2.99 -23.75
CA ASP A 43 -1.77 4.29 -23.93
C ASP A 43 -1.82 5.15 -22.68
N VAL A 44 -2.95 5.14 -21.97
CA VAL A 44 -3.10 5.84 -20.69
C VAL A 44 -2.24 5.14 -19.63
N ALA A 45 -2.21 3.81 -19.61
CA ALA A 45 -1.36 3.04 -18.70
C ALA A 45 0.13 3.37 -18.87
N ARG A 46 0.61 3.45 -20.12
CA ARG A 46 2.00 3.82 -20.43
C ARG A 46 2.35 5.20 -19.87
N LYS A 47 1.50 6.20 -20.10
CA LYS A 47 1.70 7.55 -19.56
C LYS A 47 1.68 7.58 -18.05
N LYS A 48 0.77 6.81 -17.43
CA LYS A 48 0.65 6.68 -15.98
C LYS A 48 1.91 6.05 -15.38
N THR A 49 2.44 4.97 -15.98
CA THR A 49 3.70 4.35 -15.55
C THR A 49 4.87 5.34 -15.61
N MET A 50 4.99 6.10 -16.71
CA MET A 50 6.04 7.11 -16.83
C MET A 50 5.96 8.16 -15.71
N ALA A 51 4.75 8.62 -15.38
CA ALA A 51 4.55 9.56 -14.28
C ALA A 51 4.94 8.95 -12.92
N TYR A 52 4.55 7.69 -12.65
CA TYR A 52 4.96 6.98 -11.43
C TYR A 52 6.49 6.80 -11.35
N VAL A 53 7.13 6.36 -12.42
CA VAL A 53 8.59 6.20 -12.47
C VAL A 53 9.31 7.53 -12.25
N GLN A 54 8.78 8.64 -12.79
CA GLN A 54 9.34 9.96 -12.54
C GLN A 54 9.15 10.38 -11.06
N MET A 55 7.96 10.18 -10.52
CA MET A 55 7.65 10.47 -9.10
C MET A 55 8.55 9.66 -8.16
N GLN A 56 8.80 8.39 -8.45
CA GLN A 56 9.65 7.50 -7.63
C GLN A 56 11.11 7.99 -7.54
N LYS A 57 11.59 8.82 -8.45
CA LYS A 57 12.93 9.43 -8.36
C LYS A 57 13.00 10.50 -7.26
N GLU A 58 11.88 11.14 -6.98
CA GLU A 58 11.76 12.19 -5.97
C GLU A 58 11.26 11.63 -4.64
N VAL A 59 10.36 10.62 -4.69
CA VAL A 59 9.75 9.97 -3.53
C VAL A 59 10.21 8.53 -3.45
N LEU A 60 11.31 8.29 -2.72
CA LEU A 60 11.98 6.97 -2.64
C LEU A 60 11.16 5.90 -1.91
N THR A 61 10.06 6.27 -1.27
CA THR A 61 9.17 5.37 -0.50
C THR A 61 7.96 4.88 -1.28
N GLU A 62 7.91 5.14 -2.58
CA GLU A 62 6.91 4.59 -3.50
C GLU A 62 7.52 3.43 -4.29
N TYR A 63 6.81 2.30 -4.36
CA TYR A 63 7.32 1.05 -4.91
C TYR A 63 6.36 0.44 -5.91
N PHE A 64 6.91 -0.26 -6.91
CA PHE A 64 6.22 -1.31 -7.63
C PHE A 64 6.45 -2.64 -6.92
N VAL A 65 5.44 -3.50 -6.93
CA VAL A 65 5.44 -4.81 -6.27
C VAL A 65 5.59 -5.89 -7.32
N TYR A 66 6.62 -6.70 -7.21
CA TYR A 66 6.92 -7.80 -8.14
C TYR A 66 6.77 -9.15 -7.43
N GLU A 67 6.10 -10.09 -8.09
CA GLU A 67 6.06 -11.48 -7.64
C GLU A 67 7.34 -12.21 -8.06
N LYS A 68 8.07 -12.76 -7.11
CA LYS A 68 9.37 -13.42 -7.36
C LYS A 68 9.24 -14.60 -8.31
N MET A 69 8.15 -15.37 -8.20
CA MET A 69 7.94 -16.58 -8.98
C MET A 69 7.80 -16.29 -10.48
N SER A 70 7.06 -15.25 -10.86
CA SER A 70 6.80 -14.89 -12.26
C SER A 70 7.70 -13.77 -12.78
N GLY A 71 8.35 -13.01 -11.88
CA GLY A 71 9.08 -11.80 -12.20
C GLY A 71 8.20 -10.62 -12.61
N LYS A 72 6.86 -10.77 -12.61
CA LYS A 72 5.91 -9.76 -13.08
C LYS A 72 5.67 -8.68 -12.03
N CYS A 73 5.44 -7.46 -12.52
CA CYS A 73 4.91 -6.38 -11.71
C CYS A 73 3.40 -6.62 -11.50
N ILE A 74 2.99 -6.76 -10.22
CA ILE A 74 1.64 -7.16 -9.83
C ILE A 74 0.89 -6.12 -9.01
N GLY A 75 1.55 -5.01 -8.67
CA GLY A 75 0.93 -4.01 -7.80
C GLY A 75 1.80 -2.80 -7.53
N ILE A 76 1.25 -1.93 -6.70
CA ILE A 76 1.91 -0.72 -6.19
C ILE A 76 1.76 -0.66 -4.67
N ALA A 77 2.72 -0.02 -4.01
CA ALA A 77 2.71 0.19 -2.57
C ALA A 77 3.56 1.41 -2.20
N GLY A 78 3.20 2.13 -1.15
CA GLY A 78 3.97 3.30 -0.79
C GLY A 78 3.76 3.79 0.64
N LEU A 79 4.67 4.68 1.04
CA LEU A 79 4.69 5.40 2.32
C LEU A 79 4.89 6.88 2.07
N LYS A 80 4.34 7.70 2.96
CA LYS A 80 4.57 9.15 2.99
C LYS A 80 4.78 9.62 4.41
N GLU A 81 5.79 10.45 4.63
CA GLU A 81 5.94 11.17 5.88
C GLU A 81 4.93 12.33 5.92
N LEU A 82 4.11 12.37 6.97
CA LEU A 82 3.13 13.44 7.21
C LEU A 82 3.68 14.55 8.09
N SER A 83 4.50 14.18 9.07
CA SER A 83 5.24 15.05 9.97
C SER A 83 6.44 14.27 10.54
N PRO A 84 7.40 14.90 11.20
CA PRO A 84 8.58 14.20 11.72
C PRO A 84 8.22 12.91 12.47
N ASN A 85 8.74 11.79 12.01
CA ASN A 85 8.54 10.44 12.56
C ASN A 85 7.09 9.91 12.54
N LEU A 86 6.18 10.54 11.77
CA LEU A 86 4.82 10.04 11.53
C LEU A 86 4.63 9.74 10.06
N PHE A 87 4.43 8.49 9.73
CA PHE A 87 4.22 8.02 8.36
C PHE A 87 2.78 7.54 8.13
N THR A 88 2.37 7.53 6.89
CA THR A 88 1.13 6.89 6.43
C THR A 88 1.41 5.99 5.24
N VAL A 89 0.67 4.91 5.14
CA VAL A 89 0.62 4.11 3.91
C VAL A 89 -0.17 4.90 2.88
N THR A 90 0.41 5.13 1.70
CA THR A 90 -0.23 5.85 0.60
C THR A 90 -1.08 4.93 -0.25
N ASP A 91 -0.52 3.80 -0.65
CA ASP A 91 -1.16 2.78 -1.47
C ASP A 91 -0.74 1.38 -1.04
N ILE A 92 -1.65 0.44 -1.10
CA ILE A 92 -1.41 -1.00 -1.28
C ILE A 92 -2.47 -1.50 -2.26
N ALA A 93 -2.07 -1.74 -3.49
CA ALA A 93 -2.94 -2.29 -4.51
C ALA A 93 -2.24 -3.45 -5.21
N ILE A 94 -2.85 -4.62 -5.14
CA ILE A 94 -2.39 -5.87 -5.76
C ILE A 94 -3.43 -6.33 -6.78
N GLY A 95 -2.96 -6.80 -7.92
CA GLY A 95 -3.82 -7.29 -8.99
C GLY A 95 -4.72 -8.45 -8.57
N PRO A 96 -5.97 -8.53 -9.09
CA PRO A 96 -6.96 -9.51 -8.62
C PRO A 96 -6.53 -10.97 -8.78
N ALA A 97 -5.75 -11.29 -9.81
CA ALA A 97 -5.21 -12.64 -10.05
C ALA A 97 -4.25 -13.11 -8.93
N PHE A 98 -3.77 -12.19 -8.08
CA PHE A 98 -2.82 -12.45 -7.00
C PHE A 98 -3.46 -12.33 -5.61
N TRP A 99 -4.78 -12.12 -5.53
CA TRP A 99 -5.50 -12.11 -4.26
C TRP A 99 -5.55 -13.51 -3.63
N GLY A 100 -5.77 -13.56 -2.31
CA GLY A 100 -5.83 -14.82 -1.58
C GLY A 100 -4.47 -15.47 -1.25
N LYS A 101 -3.36 -14.90 -1.76
CA LYS A 101 -2.00 -15.40 -1.52
C LYS A 101 -1.29 -14.72 -0.33
N SER A 102 -2.00 -13.95 0.48
CA SER A 102 -1.45 -13.16 1.60
C SER A 102 -0.46 -12.05 1.20
N TYR A 103 -0.33 -11.71 -0.06
CA TYR A 103 0.59 -10.69 -0.55
C TYR A 103 0.35 -9.30 0.04
N GLY A 104 -0.91 -8.91 0.26
CA GLY A 104 -1.22 -7.65 0.95
C GLY A 104 -0.62 -7.58 2.35
N LYS A 105 -0.66 -8.70 3.11
CA LYS A 105 -0.04 -8.79 4.44
C LYS A 105 1.47 -8.68 4.37
N GLU A 106 2.08 -9.35 3.40
CA GLU A 106 3.51 -9.32 3.15
C GLU A 106 3.99 -7.90 2.81
N VAL A 107 3.27 -7.20 1.93
CA VAL A 107 3.52 -5.79 1.57
C VAL A 107 3.38 -4.87 2.79
N LEU A 108 2.27 -4.95 3.54
CA LEU A 108 2.05 -4.06 4.68
C LEU A 108 3.07 -4.30 5.82
N THR A 109 3.51 -5.55 5.99
CA THR A 109 4.59 -5.89 6.93
C THR A 109 5.92 -5.27 6.47
N ALA A 110 6.26 -5.37 5.18
CA ALA A 110 7.46 -4.78 4.60
C ALA A 110 7.46 -3.25 4.70
N LEU A 111 6.33 -2.59 4.42
CA LEU A 111 6.18 -1.14 4.61
C LEU A 111 6.29 -0.75 6.09
N SER A 112 5.73 -1.55 7.01
CA SER A 112 5.88 -1.29 8.46
C SER A 112 7.35 -1.37 8.88
N PHE A 113 8.09 -2.36 8.42
CA PHE A 113 9.53 -2.47 8.66
C PHE A 113 10.26 -1.25 8.10
N CYS A 114 9.96 -0.85 6.87
CA CYS A 114 10.57 0.32 6.25
C CYS A 114 10.32 1.60 7.06
N ALA A 115 9.07 1.83 7.49
CA ALA A 115 8.72 2.99 8.31
C ALA A 115 9.47 3.00 9.66
N PHE A 116 9.45 1.88 10.41
CA PHE A 116 9.97 1.84 11.76
C PHE A 116 11.49 1.69 11.84
N GLU A 117 12.08 0.84 11.01
CA GLU A 117 13.50 0.51 11.11
C GLU A 117 14.39 1.36 10.19
N ILE A 118 13.89 1.73 9.00
CA ILE A 118 14.68 2.52 8.04
C ILE A 118 14.44 4.03 8.24
N HIS A 119 13.18 4.43 8.39
CA HIS A 119 12.80 5.85 8.52
C HIS A 119 12.59 6.29 9.97
N HIS A 120 12.79 5.41 10.95
CA HIS A 120 12.69 5.69 12.38
C HIS A 120 11.35 6.32 12.80
N ALA A 121 10.27 5.92 12.13
CA ALA A 121 8.93 6.36 12.48
C ALA A 121 8.57 5.96 13.92
N ASN A 122 7.85 6.83 14.64
CA ASN A 122 7.24 6.50 15.92
C ASN A 122 5.88 5.82 15.71
N ALA A 123 5.18 6.21 14.64
CA ALA A 123 3.89 5.65 14.30
C ALA A 123 3.69 5.55 12.78
N LEU A 124 2.89 4.56 12.39
CA LEU A 124 2.43 4.35 11.02
C LEU A 124 0.91 4.37 10.97
N LEU A 125 0.36 5.21 10.09
CA LEU A 125 -1.07 5.32 9.85
C LEU A 125 -1.46 4.48 8.63
N TYR A 126 -2.69 3.97 8.66
CA TYR A 126 -3.32 3.27 7.56
C TYR A 126 -4.77 3.69 7.47
N CYS A 127 -5.30 3.92 6.28
CA CYS A 127 -6.71 4.18 6.11
C CYS A 127 -7.28 3.37 4.94
N CYS A 128 -8.57 3.09 5.00
CA CYS A 128 -9.30 2.44 3.92
C CYS A 128 -10.77 2.87 3.95
N PHE A 129 -11.48 2.65 2.84
CA PHE A 129 -12.94 2.85 2.80
C PHE A 129 -13.63 1.93 3.80
N GLU A 130 -14.69 2.41 4.44
CA GLU A 130 -15.46 1.65 5.43
C GLU A 130 -16.00 0.34 4.87
N ASP A 131 -16.39 0.31 3.60
CA ASP A 131 -16.89 -0.90 2.92
C ASP A 131 -15.76 -1.86 2.50
N ASN A 132 -14.48 -1.47 2.62
CA ASN A 132 -13.34 -2.31 2.26
C ASN A 132 -12.95 -3.27 3.40
N LEU A 133 -13.83 -4.25 3.67
CA LEU A 133 -13.59 -5.24 4.73
C LEU A 133 -12.28 -6.04 4.59
N PRO A 134 -11.82 -6.41 3.37
CA PRO A 134 -10.50 -7.03 3.21
C PRO A 134 -9.35 -6.16 3.72
N SER A 135 -9.37 -4.86 3.42
CA SER A 135 -8.35 -3.90 3.83
C SER A 135 -8.33 -3.67 5.35
N GLN A 136 -9.52 -3.63 5.98
CA GLN A 136 -9.64 -3.56 7.45
C GLN A 136 -9.02 -4.79 8.12
N ARG A 137 -9.37 -5.99 7.64
CA ARG A 137 -8.79 -7.25 8.16
C ARG A 137 -7.28 -7.29 7.95
N LEU A 138 -6.79 -6.78 6.82
CA LEU A 138 -5.37 -6.65 6.56
C LEU A 138 -4.68 -5.80 7.63
N ALA A 139 -5.16 -4.58 7.89
CA ALA A 139 -4.62 -3.68 8.89
C ALA A 139 -4.57 -4.35 10.28
N LEU A 140 -5.70 -4.91 10.74
CA LEU A 140 -5.79 -5.59 12.04
C LEU A 140 -4.81 -6.78 12.13
N SER A 141 -4.70 -7.59 11.06
CA SER A 141 -3.79 -8.74 11.04
C SER A 141 -2.30 -8.37 11.05
N CYS A 142 -1.97 -7.13 10.73
CA CYS A 142 -0.62 -6.56 10.79
C CYS A 142 -0.36 -5.77 12.08
N GLY A 143 -1.26 -5.82 13.06
CA GLY A 143 -1.09 -5.19 14.36
C GLY A 143 -1.43 -3.71 14.40
N PHE A 144 -2.17 -3.21 13.42
CA PHE A 144 -2.77 -1.88 13.49
C PHE A 144 -4.02 -1.91 14.37
N VAL A 145 -4.27 -0.80 15.08
CA VAL A 145 -5.45 -0.61 15.92
C VAL A 145 -6.34 0.44 15.26
N TYR A 146 -7.64 0.18 15.20
CA TYR A 146 -8.63 1.16 14.77
C TYR A 146 -8.62 2.38 15.67
N THR A 147 -8.72 3.58 15.11
CA THR A 147 -8.74 4.83 15.86
C THR A 147 -10.06 5.58 15.74
N HIS A 148 -10.50 5.86 14.52
CA HIS A 148 -11.74 6.59 14.24
C HIS A 148 -12.17 6.43 12.79
N SER A 149 -13.41 6.86 12.50
CA SER A 149 -13.90 7.04 11.13
C SER A 149 -14.17 8.51 10.86
N GLN A 150 -14.02 8.92 9.60
CA GLN A 150 -14.35 10.26 9.14
C GLN A 150 -14.88 10.24 7.70
N ILE A 151 -15.61 11.28 7.32
CA ILE A 151 -16.00 11.49 5.93
C ILE A 151 -14.77 12.00 5.17
N ALA A 152 -14.47 11.41 4.02
CA ALA A 152 -13.38 11.86 3.16
C ALA A 152 -13.68 13.26 2.60
N GLU A 153 -12.64 14.05 2.38
CA GLU A 153 -12.77 15.35 1.70
C GLU A 153 -13.22 15.20 0.24
N LEU A 154 -12.91 14.06 -0.37
CA LEU A 154 -13.28 13.75 -1.75
C LEU A 154 -14.48 12.81 -1.78
N GLN A 155 -15.44 13.11 -2.65
CA GLN A 155 -16.55 12.22 -2.97
C GLN A 155 -16.16 11.24 -4.08
N LYS A 156 -16.81 10.09 -4.09
CA LYS A 156 -16.70 9.13 -5.18
C LYS A 156 -18.06 8.94 -5.84
N ASP A 157 -18.10 9.21 -7.14
CA ASP A 157 -19.35 9.12 -7.94
C ASP A 157 -20.54 9.88 -7.32
N GLY A 158 -20.24 11.05 -6.69
CA GLY A 158 -21.23 11.92 -6.05
C GLY A 158 -21.66 11.49 -4.64
N ASN A 159 -21.06 10.45 -4.07
CA ASN A 159 -21.38 9.96 -2.74
C ASN A 159 -20.27 10.28 -1.74
N ASP A 160 -20.65 10.57 -0.51
CA ASP A 160 -19.71 10.67 0.60
C ASP A 160 -19.08 9.31 0.89
N ILE A 161 -17.77 9.32 1.10
CA ILE A 161 -17.00 8.13 1.44
C ILE A 161 -16.59 8.21 2.89
N PHE A 162 -16.87 7.17 3.65
CA PHE A 162 -16.39 7.02 5.01
C PHE A 162 -15.04 6.30 5.00
N LEU A 163 -14.06 6.89 5.65
CA LEU A 163 -12.72 6.33 5.82
C LEU A 163 -12.55 5.82 7.25
N MET A 164 -12.11 4.60 7.40
CA MET A 164 -11.64 4.05 8.67
C MET A 164 -10.15 4.27 8.80
N HIS A 165 -9.72 4.81 9.93
CA HIS A 165 -8.34 5.09 10.26
C HIS A 165 -7.81 4.09 11.27
N PHE A 166 -6.59 3.64 11.02
CA PHE A 166 -5.86 2.69 11.86
C PHE A 166 -4.47 3.25 12.15
N ARG A 167 -3.90 2.86 13.28
CA ARG A 167 -2.59 3.30 13.73
C ARG A 167 -1.81 2.12 14.30
N LYS A 168 -0.51 2.11 14.05
CA LYS A 168 0.45 1.18 14.64
C LYS A 168 1.61 1.99 15.20
N GLU A 169 1.95 1.73 16.46
CA GLU A 169 3.11 2.34 17.14
C GLU A 169 4.34 1.48 16.95
N LYS A 170 5.52 2.11 16.99
CA LYS A 170 6.77 1.37 17.10
C LYS A 170 6.79 0.63 18.44
N GLN A 171 7.03 -0.68 18.40
CA GLN A 171 7.21 -1.45 19.63
C GLN A 171 8.60 -1.13 20.22
N ASN A 172 8.65 -0.61 21.44
CA ASN A 172 9.90 -0.47 22.17
C ASN A 172 10.29 -1.84 22.72
N GLU A 173 11.56 -2.23 22.56
CA GLU A 173 12.10 -3.52 23.06
C GLU A 173 12.03 -3.67 24.59
N GLU A 174 11.75 -2.60 25.35
CA GLU A 174 11.72 -2.62 26.81
C GLU A 174 10.52 -3.38 27.41
N ASN A 175 9.45 -3.63 26.65
CA ASN A 175 8.23 -4.27 27.18
C ASN A 175 8.19 -5.81 27.06
N VAL A 176 9.25 -6.44 26.57
CA VAL A 176 9.30 -7.92 26.43
C VAL A 176 9.70 -8.61 27.74
N ASN A 177 10.31 -7.91 28.69
CA ASN A 177 10.86 -8.50 29.92
C ASN A 177 9.87 -8.54 31.12
N GLU A 178 8.68 -7.96 31.03
CA GLU A 178 7.73 -7.98 32.16
C GLU A 178 6.83 -9.22 32.23
N TYR A 179 6.83 -10.09 31.22
CA TYR A 179 5.99 -11.30 31.22
C TYR A 179 6.74 -12.61 31.46
N CYS A 180 8.01 -12.57 31.83
CA CYS A 180 8.84 -13.74 32.15
C CYS A 180 9.39 -13.70 33.60
N SER A 181 8.58 -13.29 34.55
CA SER A 181 8.90 -13.45 35.99
C SER A 181 7.76 -14.08 36.76
#